data_297d680953651e3fdbb638fd913d970c
#
_entry.id   297d680953651e3fdbb638fd913d970c
#
_cell.length_a   1.000
_cell.length_b   1.000
_cell.length_c   1.000
_cell.angle_alpha   90.00
_cell.angle_beta   90.00
_cell.angle_gamma   90.00
#
_symmetry.space_group_name_H-M   'P 1'
#
loop_
_entity.id
_entity.type
_entity.pdbx_description
1 polymer ?
#
loop_
_entity_poly.entity_id
_entity_poly.type
_entity_poly.pdbx_seq_one_letter_code
_entity_poly.pdbx_strand_id
1 'polypeptide(L)'
;MVDASFDEHFMRMALREAEKAAADGEVPTGCVIVEAPADPAAPPTAARILGRAHNQTEMLADATAHAEMLALSAAFAAKGSWRLTGTRLYVTKEPCPMCAGAIVLARVDAVVWGLSDPKRGGGTAFNIFNHPGINHHPAVVTGVLEEPCRAVLVDFFRRRRAEKDAAREEGNAQP
;
A
#
# COMPACT_ATOMS: atom_id res chain seq x y z
N MET A 1 -19.94 -5.91 -8.59
CA MET A 1 -18.91 -4.85 -8.62
C MET A 1 -19.06 -4.04 -7.34
N VAL A 2 -17.98 -3.84 -6.61
CA VAL A 2 -17.98 -2.94 -5.44
C VAL A 2 -18.04 -1.51 -5.99
N ASP A 3 -18.83 -0.66 -5.35
CA ASP A 3 -19.02 0.73 -5.76
C ASP A 3 -17.70 1.50 -5.64
N ALA A 4 -17.45 2.44 -6.57
CA ALA A 4 -16.30 3.35 -6.53
C ALA A 4 -16.19 4.10 -5.20
N SER A 5 -17.30 4.42 -4.57
CA SER A 5 -17.36 5.05 -3.23
C SER A 5 -16.78 4.15 -2.12
N PHE A 6 -16.94 2.83 -2.24
CA PHE A 6 -16.38 1.86 -1.29
C PHE A 6 -14.85 1.83 -1.39
N ASP A 7 -14.31 1.72 -2.61
CA ASP A 7 -12.87 1.69 -2.83
C ASP A 7 -12.20 3.03 -2.45
N GLU A 8 -12.85 4.15 -2.76
CA GLU A 8 -12.35 5.47 -2.33
C GLU A 8 -12.32 5.63 -0.82
N HIS A 9 -13.33 5.11 -0.09
CA HIS A 9 -13.37 5.19 1.36
C HIS A 9 -12.11 4.57 1.99
N PHE A 10 -11.74 3.35 1.58
CA PHE A 10 -10.57 2.66 2.12
C PHE A 10 -9.25 3.20 1.57
N MET A 11 -9.24 3.70 0.33
CA MET A 11 -8.05 4.39 -0.18
C MET A 11 -7.76 5.69 0.58
N ARG A 12 -8.79 6.44 1.01
CA ARG A 12 -8.59 7.58 1.93
C ARG A 12 -8.01 7.16 3.28
N MET A 13 -8.34 5.97 3.77
CA MET A 13 -7.72 5.43 4.98
C MET A 13 -6.25 5.07 4.74
N ALA A 14 -5.94 4.44 3.61
CA ALA A 14 -4.56 4.15 3.22
C ALA A 14 -3.73 5.44 3.02
N LEU A 15 -4.33 6.50 2.47
CA LEU A 15 -3.69 7.82 2.38
C LEU A 15 -3.32 8.40 3.75
N ARG A 16 -4.21 8.29 4.74
CA ARG A 16 -3.88 8.73 6.12
C ARG A 16 -2.71 7.94 6.73
N GLU A 17 -2.57 6.65 6.40
CA GLU A 17 -1.38 5.89 6.81
C GLU A 17 -0.13 6.36 6.04
N ALA A 18 -0.23 6.67 4.74
CA ALA A 18 0.88 7.24 3.98
C ALA A 18 1.34 8.61 4.51
N GLU A 19 0.41 9.46 4.96
CA GLU A 19 0.72 10.74 5.60
C GLU A 19 1.51 10.55 6.90
N LYS A 20 1.21 9.52 7.70
CA LYS A 20 2.00 9.16 8.90
C LYS A 20 3.42 8.75 8.50
N ALA A 21 3.57 7.86 7.50
CA ALA A 21 4.89 7.51 6.99
C ALA A 21 5.70 8.77 6.60
N ALA A 22 5.09 9.71 5.87
CA ALA A 22 5.73 10.96 5.49
C ALA A 22 6.16 11.83 6.69
N ALA A 23 5.37 11.83 7.77
CA ALA A 23 5.69 12.56 9.00
C ALA A 23 6.85 11.91 9.76
N ASP A 24 6.96 10.59 9.71
CA ASP A 24 8.03 9.79 10.33
C ASP A 24 9.31 9.74 9.46
N GLY A 25 9.35 10.43 8.30
CA GLY A 25 10.50 10.43 7.39
C GLY A 25 10.60 9.19 6.49
N GLU A 26 9.59 8.36 6.49
CA GLU A 26 9.47 7.15 5.66
C GLU A 26 8.87 7.44 4.28
N VAL A 27 9.16 6.59 3.31
CA VAL A 27 8.48 6.67 2.00
C VAL A 27 6.98 6.55 2.20
N PRO A 28 6.16 7.52 1.74
CA PRO A 28 4.74 7.62 2.07
C PRO A 28 3.90 6.57 1.34
N THR A 29 3.95 5.36 1.85
CA THR A 29 3.09 4.25 1.45
C THR A 29 2.24 3.83 2.63
N GLY A 30 0.93 3.78 2.42
CA GLY A 30 -0.04 3.31 3.41
C GLY A 30 -0.87 2.17 2.86
N CYS A 31 -1.21 1.22 3.71
CA CYS A 31 -1.96 0.03 3.35
C CYS A 31 -3.09 -0.25 4.36
N VAL A 32 -4.24 -0.68 3.84
CA VAL A 32 -5.40 -1.11 4.64
C VAL A 32 -5.94 -2.42 4.06
N ILE A 33 -6.21 -3.39 4.91
CA ILE A 33 -6.82 -4.67 4.53
C ILE A 33 -8.17 -4.79 5.23
N VAL A 34 -9.20 -5.08 4.44
CA VAL A 34 -10.57 -5.20 4.95
C VAL A 34 -11.20 -6.52 4.50
N GLU A 35 -12.03 -7.07 5.36
CA GLU A 35 -12.96 -8.12 5.01
C GLU A 35 -14.24 -7.45 4.49
N ALA A 36 -14.55 -7.69 3.23
CA ALA A 36 -15.72 -7.09 2.60
C ALA A 36 -17.01 -7.66 3.20
N PRO A 37 -18.07 -6.86 3.34
CA PRO A 37 -19.35 -7.39 3.78
C PRO A 37 -19.91 -8.38 2.76
N ALA A 38 -20.71 -9.34 3.22
CA ALA A 38 -21.34 -10.34 2.35
C ALA A 38 -22.32 -9.71 1.36
N ASP A 39 -22.98 -8.62 1.76
CA ASP A 39 -23.85 -7.81 0.90
C ASP A 39 -23.00 -6.76 0.17
N PRO A 40 -22.87 -6.83 -1.17
CA PRO A 40 -22.13 -5.83 -1.96
C PRO A 40 -22.71 -4.41 -1.90
N ALA A 41 -23.99 -4.27 -1.51
CA ALA A 41 -24.64 -2.97 -1.36
C ALA A 41 -24.47 -2.38 0.06
N ALA A 42 -23.86 -3.12 0.98
CA ALA A 42 -23.61 -2.62 2.32
C ALA A 42 -22.64 -1.43 2.31
N PRO A 43 -22.85 -0.45 3.22
CA PRO A 43 -21.96 0.70 3.28
C PRO A 43 -20.52 0.29 3.69
N PRO A 44 -19.50 1.07 3.34
CA PRO A 44 -18.11 0.78 3.72
C PRO A 44 -17.90 0.57 5.22
N THR A 45 -18.71 1.21 6.05
CA THR A 45 -18.69 1.08 7.52
C THR A 45 -19.08 -0.30 8.02
N ALA A 46 -19.70 -1.13 7.19
CA ALA A 46 -20.02 -2.54 7.51
C ALA A 46 -18.83 -3.48 7.30
N ALA A 47 -17.77 -3.04 6.59
CA ALA A 47 -16.58 -3.85 6.40
C ALA A 47 -15.73 -3.88 7.67
N ARG A 48 -15.12 -5.03 7.94
CA ARG A 48 -14.20 -5.21 9.07
C ARG A 48 -12.76 -4.90 8.63
N ILE A 49 -12.12 -3.95 9.27
CA ILE A 49 -10.69 -3.69 9.07
C ILE A 49 -9.91 -4.78 9.79
N LEU A 50 -9.07 -5.52 9.06
CA LEU A 50 -8.21 -6.58 9.60
C LEU A 50 -6.79 -6.09 9.88
N GLY A 51 -6.30 -5.16 9.07
CA GLY A 51 -4.96 -4.60 9.23
C GLY A 51 -4.84 -3.26 8.55
N ARG A 52 -4.01 -2.39 9.12
CA ARG A 52 -3.60 -1.14 8.52
C ARG A 52 -2.18 -0.83 8.98
N ALA A 53 -1.36 -0.32 8.09
CA ALA A 53 0.02 0.03 8.37
C ALA A 53 0.53 1.06 7.36
N HIS A 54 1.66 1.63 7.68
CA HIS A 54 2.47 2.45 6.78
C HIS A 54 3.90 1.91 6.74
N ASN A 55 4.66 2.39 5.77
CA ASN A 55 6.05 2.01 5.60
C ASN A 55 6.88 2.39 6.84
N GLN A 56 7.76 1.50 7.29
CA GLN A 56 8.60 1.65 8.48
C GLN A 56 10.02 1.09 8.26
N THR A 57 10.53 1.17 7.03
CA THR A 57 11.83 0.59 6.65
C THR A 57 13.01 1.22 7.38
N GLU A 58 13.02 2.53 7.54
CA GLU A 58 14.07 3.25 8.25
C GLU A 58 13.92 3.05 9.78
N MET A 59 12.71 3.20 10.30
CA MET A 59 12.44 3.08 11.74
C MET A 59 12.78 1.70 12.28
N LEU A 60 12.49 0.63 11.55
CA LEU A 60 12.76 -0.75 11.96
C LEU A 60 14.10 -1.28 11.45
N ALA A 61 14.85 -0.49 10.65
CA ALA A 61 16.05 -0.93 9.95
C ALA A 61 15.82 -2.27 9.19
N ASP A 62 14.64 -2.43 8.60
CA ASP A 62 14.19 -3.65 7.92
C ASP A 62 13.67 -3.32 6.52
N ALA A 63 14.39 -3.79 5.49
CA ALA A 63 14.03 -3.58 4.09
C ALA A 63 12.69 -4.23 3.70
N THR A 64 12.16 -5.12 4.51
CA THR A 64 10.86 -5.79 4.27
C THR A 64 9.69 -5.11 4.98
N ALA A 65 9.94 -4.12 5.84
CA ALA A 65 8.91 -3.41 6.61
C ALA A 65 8.08 -2.43 5.75
N HIS A 66 7.61 -2.92 4.60
CA HIS A 66 6.67 -2.21 3.74
C HIS A 66 5.27 -2.19 4.35
N ALA A 67 4.49 -1.17 4.03
CA ALA A 67 3.12 -1.00 4.50
C ALA A 67 2.26 -2.26 4.31
N GLU A 68 2.38 -2.90 3.14
CA GLU A 68 1.64 -4.10 2.78
C GLU A 68 2.04 -5.29 3.66
N MET A 69 3.34 -5.49 3.91
CA MET A 69 3.85 -6.58 4.72
C MET A 69 3.37 -6.47 6.16
N LEU A 70 3.46 -5.27 6.73
CA LEU A 70 2.99 -4.99 8.09
C LEU A 70 1.47 -5.14 8.21
N ALA A 71 0.71 -4.65 7.21
CA ALA A 71 -0.74 -4.80 7.18
C ALA A 71 -1.17 -6.27 7.03
N LEU A 72 -0.46 -7.07 6.20
CA LEU A 72 -0.69 -8.50 6.06
C LEU A 72 -0.47 -9.23 7.38
N SER A 73 0.63 -8.94 8.09
CA SER A 73 0.91 -9.54 9.42
C SER A 73 -0.19 -9.24 10.43
N ALA A 74 -0.67 -7.99 10.48
CA ALA A 74 -1.79 -7.61 11.33
C ALA A 74 -3.09 -8.33 10.93
N ALA A 75 -3.36 -8.45 9.63
CA ALA A 75 -4.56 -9.10 9.12
C ALA A 75 -4.56 -10.61 9.40
N PHE A 76 -3.43 -11.30 9.30
CA PHE A 76 -3.30 -12.71 9.69
C PHE A 76 -3.64 -12.92 11.16
N ALA A 77 -3.13 -12.07 12.04
CA ALA A 77 -3.42 -12.12 13.47
C ALA A 77 -4.91 -11.85 13.75
N ALA A 78 -5.49 -10.83 13.12
CA ALA A 78 -6.89 -10.46 13.31
C ALA A 78 -7.87 -11.51 12.78
N LYS A 79 -7.52 -12.21 11.70
CA LYS A 79 -8.33 -13.28 11.09
C LYS A 79 -8.08 -14.64 11.73
N GLY A 80 -6.97 -14.83 12.43
CA GLY A 80 -6.55 -16.14 12.98
C GLY A 80 -6.22 -17.15 11.87
N SER A 81 -5.79 -16.67 10.70
CA SER A 81 -5.53 -17.50 9.51
C SER A 81 -4.48 -16.83 8.62
N TRP A 82 -3.60 -17.63 8.00
CA TRP A 82 -2.70 -17.18 6.96
C TRP A 82 -3.40 -16.96 5.60
N ARG A 83 -4.66 -17.40 5.45
CA ARG A 83 -5.47 -17.17 4.24
C ARG A 83 -6.41 -16.01 4.47
N LEU A 84 -6.27 -14.99 3.63
CA LEU A 84 -7.08 -13.78 3.65
C LEU A 84 -8.16 -13.80 2.56
N THR A 85 -8.78 -14.96 2.31
CA THR A 85 -9.94 -15.07 1.41
C THR A 85 -11.09 -14.20 1.91
N GLY A 86 -11.84 -13.59 1.00
CA GLY A 86 -12.91 -12.64 1.34
C GLY A 86 -12.39 -11.23 1.68
N THR A 87 -11.10 -10.94 1.40
CA THR A 87 -10.52 -9.65 1.74
C THR A 87 -10.13 -8.83 0.52
N ARG A 88 -10.06 -7.50 0.72
CA ARG A 88 -9.54 -6.52 -0.22
C ARG A 88 -8.39 -5.77 0.44
N LEU A 89 -7.30 -5.57 -0.32
CA LEU A 89 -6.14 -4.79 0.11
C LEU A 89 -6.11 -3.48 -0.66
N TYR A 90 -6.01 -2.37 0.06
CA TYR A 90 -5.88 -1.01 -0.46
C TYR A 90 -4.50 -0.48 -0.15
N VAL A 91 -3.79 0.03 -1.14
CA VAL A 91 -2.45 0.59 -0.98
C VAL A 91 -2.28 1.83 -1.85
N THR A 92 -1.64 2.87 -1.33
CA THR A 92 -1.52 4.16 -2.02
C THR A 92 -0.64 4.10 -3.27
N LYS A 93 0.35 3.21 -3.28
CA LYS A 93 1.25 2.94 -4.40
C LYS A 93 1.21 1.46 -4.75
N GLU A 94 1.33 1.14 -6.03
CA GLU A 94 1.40 -0.24 -6.53
C GLU A 94 2.40 -1.09 -5.74
N PRO A 95 2.01 -2.29 -5.27
CA PRO A 95 2.89 -3.19 -4.54
C PRO A 95 4.14 -3.56 -5.34
N CYS A 96 5.30 -3.55 -4.69
CA CYS A 96 6.54 -4.05 -5.29
C CYS A 96 6.48 -5.60 -5.47
N PRO A 97 7.44 -6.22 -6.17
CA PRO A 97 7.44 -7.68 -6.39
C PRO A 97 7.37 -8.52 -5.10
N MET A 98 8.05 -8.09 -4.04
CA MET A 98 7.99 -8.76 -2.73
C MET A 98 6.56 -8.74 -2.17
N CYS A 99 5.95 -7.56 -2.10
CA CYS A 99 4.58 -7.39 -1.58
C CYS A 99 3.55 -8.08 -2.47
N ALA A 100 3.68 -8.00 -3.79
CA ALA A 100 2.79 -8.69 -4.73
C ALA A 100 2.84 -10.21 -4.53
N GLY A 101 4.03 -10.79 -4.35
CA GLY A 101 4.20 -12.19 -4.02
C GLY A 101 3.54 -12.57 -2.70
N ALA A 102 3.72 -11.76 -1.66
CA ALA A 102 3.09 -11.97 -0.35
C ALA A 102 1.55 -11.92 -0.42
N ILE A 103 0.99 -10.97 -1.18
CA ILE A 103 -0.46 -10.82 -1.43
C ILE A 103 -1.03 -12.08 -2.10
N VAL A 104 -0.35 -12.61 -3.12
CA VAL A 104 -0.74 -13.86 -3.80
C VAL A 104 -0.72 -15.03 -2.82
N LEU A 105 0.35 -15.17 -2.04
CA LEU A 105 0.48 -16.24 -1.04
C LEU A 105 -0.61 -16.14 0.05
N ALA A 106 -0.94 -14.93 0.47
CA ALA A 106 -1.97 -14.66 1.46
C ALA A 106 -3.40 -14.94 0.97
N ARG A 107 -3.62 -15.17 -0.33
CA ARG A 107 -4.95 -15.38 -0.93
C ARG A 107 -5.91 -14.20 -0.75
N VAL A 108 -5.39 -12.98 -0.88
CA VAL A 108 -6.22 -11.77 -0.93
C VAL A 108 -7.06 -11.79 -2.20
N ASP A 109 -8.37 -11.54 -2.12
CA ASP A 109 -9.27 -11.65 -3.27
C ASP A 109 -9.15 -10.46 -4.24
N ALA A 110 -8.86 -9.26 -3.73
CA ALA A 110 -8.70 -8.07 -4.56
C ALA A 110 -7.59 -7.15 -4.03
N VAL A 111 -6.84 -6.59 -4.95
CA VAL A 111 -5.80 -5.57 -4.69
C VAL A 111 -6.20 -4.28 -5.40
N VAL A 112 -6.26 -3.20 -4.65
CA VAL A 112 -6.65 -1.87 -5.12
C VAL A 112 -5.50 -0.91 -4.84
N TRP A 113 -4.98 -0.24 -5.87
CA TRP A 113 -3.95 0.79 -5.65
C TRP A 113 -4.28 2.12 -6.31
N GLY A 114 -3.72 3.18 -5.72
CA GLY A 114 -3.84 4.52 -6.26
C GLY A 114 -2.88 4.75 -7.42
N LEU A 115 -1.59 4.81 -7.13
CA LEU A 115 -0.55 5.15 -8.10
C LEU A 115 0.15 3.90 -8.63
N SER A 116 0.11 3.68 -9.95
CA SER A 116 0.87 2.62 -10.62
C SER A 116 2.37 2.93 -10.72
N ASP A 117 3.20 1.89 -10.70
CA ASP A 117 4.66 1.99 -10.86
C ASP A 117 5.13 1.17 -12.08
N PRO A 118 5.21 1.77 -13.28
CA PRO A 118 5.58 1.05 -14.49
C PRO A 118 7.04 0.57 -14.51
N LYS A 119 7.86 0.98 -13.55
CA LYS A 119 9.27 0.58 -13.46
C LYS A 119 9.52 -0.54 -12.46
N ARG A 120 8.78 -0.57 -11.35
CA ARG A 120 9.05 -1.46 -10.20
C ARG A 120 7.78 -2.13 -9.65
N GLY A 121 6.62 -1.88 -10.22
CA GLY A 121 5.34 -2.43 -9.78
C GLY A 121 5.26 -3.94 -10.03
N GLY A 122 4.82 -4.68 -9.03
CA GLY A 122 4.65 -6.14 -9.13
C GLY A 122 3.59 -6.57 -10.14
N GLY A 123 2.57 -5.74 -10.37
CA GLY A 123 1.53 -5.95 -11.37
C GLY A 123 1.93 -5.49 -12.76
N THR A 124 2.30 -4.19 -12.91
CA THR A 124 2.52 -3.56 -14.21
C THR A 124 3.88 -3.89 -14.82
N ALA A 125 4.97 -3.89 -14.03
CA ALA A 125 6.32 -4.15 -14.55
C ALA A 125 6.65 -5.66 -14.57
N PHE A 126 6.22 -6.41 -13.55
CA PHE A 126 6.60 -7.82 -13.35
C PHE A 126 5.46 -8.81 -13.59
N ASN A 127 4.25 -8.33 -13.85
CA ASN A 127 3.05 -9.15 -14.14
C ASN A 127 2.79 -10.29 -13.13
N ILE A 128 3.12 -10.07 -11.84
CA ILE A 128 3.04 -11.12 -10.81
C ILE A 128 1.59 -11.59 -10.63
N PHE A 129 0.61 -10.67 -10.57
CA PHE A 129 -0.79 -11.01 -10.34
C PHE A 129 -1.44 -11.83 -11.46
N ASN A 130 -0.87 -11.82 -12.68
CA ASN A 130 -1.35 -12.58 -13.84
C ASN A 130 -0.32 -13.61 -14.34
N HIS A 131 0.78 -13.84 -13.59
CA HIS A 131 1.79 -14.79 -14.02
C HIS A 131 1.22 -16.22 -14.07
N PRO A 132 1.41 -16.99 -15.16
CA PRO A 132 0.78 -18.30 -15.32
C PRO A 132 1.25 -19.36 -14.29
N GLY A 133 2.38 -19.13 -13.65
CA GLY A 133 2.92 -20.03 -12.62
C GLY A 133 2.35 -19.83 -11.23
N ILE A 134 1.51 -18.82 -10.98
CA ILE A 134 0.86 -18.63 -9.69
C ILE A 134 -0.48 -19.39 -9.64
N ASN A 135 -0.91 -19.73 -8.44
CA ASN A 135 -2.12 -20.53 -8.20
C ASN A 135 -3.25 -19.72 -7.51
N HIS A 136 -3.15 -18.39 -7.51
CA HIS A 136 -4.16 -17.47 -7.02
C HIS A 136 -4.01 -16.13 -7.73
N HIS A 137 -5.08 -15.65 -8.34
CA HIS A 137 -5.11 -14.41 -9.11
C HIS A 137 -6.08 -13.44 -8.45
N PRO A 138 -5.60 -12.47 -7.66
CA PRO A 138 -6.47 -11.45 -7.08
C PRO A 138 -7.06 -10.56 -8.19
N ALA A 139 -8.29 -10.09 -8.01
CA ALA A 139 -8.82 -9.03 -8.84
C ALA A 139 -7.98 -7.75 -8.65
N VAL A 140 -7.67 -7.05 -9.72
CA VAL A 140 -6.83 -5.84 -9.69
C VAL A 140 -7.67 -4.62 -10.06
N VAL A 141 -7.65 -3.59 -9.21
CA VAL A 141 -8.27 -2.27 -9.45
C VAL A 141 -7.19 -1.20 -9.29
N THR A 142 -7.08 -0.32 -10.26
CA THR A 142 -6.02 0.70 -10.31
C THR A 142 -6.56 2.11 -10.42
N GLY A 143 -5.78 3.11 -10.03
CA GLY A 143 -6.10 4.53 -10.23
C GLY A 143 -7.10 5.11 -9.22
N VAL A 144 -7.39 4.39 -8.13
CA VAL A 144 -8.30 4.90 -7.09
C VAL A 144 -7.64 6.01 -6.31
N LEU A 145 -8.16 7.23 -6.41
CA LEU A 145 -7.56 8.45 -5.86
C LEU A 145 -6.08 8.63 -6.29
N GLU A 146 -5.79 8.40 -7.57
CA GLU A 146 -4.42 8.43 -8.09
C GLU A 146 -3.71 9.75 -7.79
N GLU A 147 -4.35 10.90 -8.06
CA GLU A 147 -3.73 12.21 -7.86
C GLU A 147 -3.42 12.52 -6.38
N PRO A 148 -4.32 12.28 -5.41
CA PRO A 148 -3.96 12.37 -4.00
C PRO A 148 -2.77 11.46 -3.60
N CYS A 149 -2.74 10.21 -4.09
CA CYS A 149 -1.65 9.29 -3.83
C CYS A 149 -0.33 9.78 -4.44
N ARG A 150 -0.37 10.33 -5.65
CA ARG A 150 0.77 10.94 -6.33
C ARG A 150 1.30 12.15 -5.57
N ALA A 151 0.40 13.03 -5.12
CA ALA A 151 0.76 14.27 -4.44
C ALA A 151 1.58 14.01 -3.17
N VAL A 152 1.13 13.11 -2.31
CA VAL A 152 1.85 12.76 -1.06
C VAL A 152 3.27 12.27 -1.36
N LEU A 153 3.44 11.42 -2.37
CA LEU A 153 4.74 10.88 -2.77
C LEU A 153 5.67 11.95 -3.37
N VAL A 154 5.15 12.78 -4.26
CA VAL A 154 5.91 13.87 -4.90
C VAL A 154 6.37 14.90 -3.89
N ASP A 155 5.49 15.30 -2.97
CA ASP A 155 5.81 16.29 -1.93
C ASP A 155 6.87 15.77 -0.95
N PHE A 156 6.82 14.50 -0.59
CA PHE A 156 7.83 13.87 0.23
C PHE A 156 9.21 13.92 -0.43
N PHE A 157 9.33 13.46 -1.68
CA PHE A 157 10.63 13.45 -2.36
C PHE A 157 11.13 14.85 -2.70
N ARG A 158 10.24 15.83 -2.91
CA ARG A 158 10.63 17.24 -3.06
C ARG A 158 11.28 17.75 -1.78
N ARG A 159 10.68 17.52 -0.62
CA ARG A 159 11.23 17.90 0.70
C ARG A 159 12.58 17.22 0.95
N ARG A 160 12.67 15.91 0.74
CA ARG A 160 13.92 15.16 0.94
C ARG A 160 15.07 15.64 0.04
N ARG A 161 14.79 16.09 -1.18
CA ARG A 161 15.82 16.69 -2.05
C ARG A 161 16.28 18.03 -1.50
N ALA A 162 15.36 18.91 -1.11
CA ALA A 162 15.70 20.22 -0.54
C ALA A 162 16.55 20.10 0.74
N GLU A 163 16.21 19.19 1.64
CA GLU A 163 16.99 18.90 2.86
C GLU A 163 18.41 18.42 2.54
N LYS A 164 18.55 17.56 1.53
CA LYS A 164 19.84 17.04 1.10
C LYS A 164 20.72 18.12 0.45
N ASP A 165 20.11 19.01 -0.34
CA ASP A 165 20.83 20.10 -0.99
C ASP A 165 21.31 21.13 0.04
N ALA A 166 20.46 21.49 1.02
CA ALA A 166 20.85 22.36 2.14
C ALA A 166 22.01 21.78 2.97
N ALA A 167 21.95 20.49 3.30
CA ALA A 167 23.03 19.83 4.06
C ALA A 167 24.37 19.79 3.27
N ARG A 168 24.31 19.71 1.94
CA ARG A 168 25.52 19.77 1.11
C ARG A 168 26.13 21.17 1.04
N GLU A 169 25.31 22.21 1.02
CA GLU A 169 25.78 23.60 1.04
C GLU A 169 26.45 23.93 2.38
N GLU A 170 25.86 23.51 3.51
CA GLU A 170 26.44 23.68 4.84
C GLU A 170 27.78 22.93 4.99
N GLY A 171 27.86 21.67 4.50
CA GLY A 171 29.08 20.87 4.51
C GLY A 171 30.23 21.43 3.66
N ASN A 172 29.90 22.16 2.57
CA ASN A 172 30.89 22.84 1.72
C ASN A 172 31.33 24.22 2.23
N ALA A 173 30.60 24.78 3.21
CA ALA A 173 30.89 26.10 3.77
C ALA A 173 31.83 26.03 5.00
N GLN A 174 32.21 24.83 5.45
CA GLN A 174 33.22 24.67 6.52
C GLN A 174 34.64 24.65 5.91
N PRO A 175 35.53 25.54 6.36
CA PRO A 175 36.91 25.69 5.82
C PRO A 175 37.79 24.49 6.17
#